data_a317888e9dac3e66025082986e31dad9
#
_entry.id   a317888e9dac3e66025082986e31dad9
#
_cell.length_a   1.000
_cell.length_b   1.000
_cell.length_c   1.000
_cell.angle_alpha   90.00
_cell.angle_beta   90.00
_cell.angle_gamma   90.00
#
_symmetry.space_group_name_H-M   'P 1'
#
loop_
_entity.id
_entity.type
_entity.pdbx_description
1 polymer ?
#
loop_
_entity_poly.entity_id
_entity_poly.type
_entity_poly.pdbx_seq_one_letter_code
_entity_poly.pdbx_strand_id
1 'polypeptide(L)'
;QCIVFCAFNDPLYQLAETFKDHRGTNFKGQEWHGSAVITGKVSKKKRYKIIDDFMAGKTGLLCIGTVAGGLGIDLPIARFAYFLDLPWSPADFEQCTGRILRLGQERDCQFIKLLAAGTIDQRMEEIIQTKATIFQEAIGDMGALERVTAKEADQMRRSIVTQVIQSYIRDAAAA
;
A
#
# COMPACT_ATOMS: atom_id res chain seq x y z
N GLN A 1 5.22 -13.89 7.26
CA GLN A 1 4.03 -13.01 7.23
C GLN A 1 4.29 -11.83 6.32
N CYS A 2 3.32 -11.51 5.48
CA CYS A 2 3.39 -10.38 4.56
C CYS A 2 2.05 -9.64 4.50
N ILE A 3 2.12 -8.41 3.99
CA ILE A 3 0.96 -7.55 3.77
C ILE A 3 0.85 -7.28 2.28
N VAL A 4 -0.38 -7.22 1.78
CA VAL A 4 -0.68 -6.78 0.42
C VAL A 4 -1.59 -5.58 0.48
N PHE A 5 -1.18 -4.48 -0.13
CA PHE A 5 -1.95 -3.25 -0.28
C PHE A 5 -2.54 -3.17 -1.68
N CYS A 6 -3.80 -2.73 -1.77
CA CYS A 6 -4.49 -2.44 -3.03
C CYS A 6 -5.60 -1.41 -2.80
N ALA A 7 -5.81 -0.50 -3.75
CA ALA A 7 -6.90 0.46 -3.68
C ALA A 7 -8.26 -0.21 -3.96
N PHE A 8 -8.26 -1.31 -4.71
CA PHE A 8 -9.45 -2.03 -5.12
C PHE A 8 -9.73 -3.22 -4.21
N ASN A 9 -11.00 -3.41 -3.85
CA ASN A 9 -11.39 -4.48 -2.91
C ASN A 9 -11.39 -5.86 -3.56
N ASP A 10 -11.81 -5.98 -4.81
CA ASP A 10 -12.01 -7.28 -5.46
C ASP A 10 -10.71 -8.08 -5.59
N PRO A 11 -9.56 -7.50 -6.02
CA PRO A 11 -8.28 -8.21 -6.01
C PRO A 11 -7.86 -8.70 -4.61
N LEU A 12 -8.14 -7.90 -3.56
CA LEU A 12 -7.83 -8.28 -2.18
C LEU A 12 -8.62 -9.50 -1.72
N TYR A 13 -9.93 -9.56 -2.06
CA TYR A 13 -10.77 -10.72 -1.74
C TYR A 13 -10.36 -11.95 -2.53
N GLN A 14 -10.06 -11.82 -3.83
CA GLN A 14 -9.60 -12.92 -4.67
C GLN A 14 -8.27 -13.48 -4.17
N LEU A 15 -7.32 -12.60 -3.83
CA LEU A 15 -6.03 -13.01 -3.28
C LEU A 15 -6.19 -13.74 -1.95
N ALA A 16 -7.02 -13.20 -1.05
CA ALA A 16 -7.27 -13.82 0.23
C ALA A 16 -7.94 -15.20 0.08
N GLU A 17 -8.88 -15.34 -0.83
CA GLU A 17 -9.51 -16.63 -1.13
C GLU A 17 -8.49 -17.65 -1.68
N THR A 18 -7.60 -17.21 -2.56
CA THR A 18 -6.52 -18.05 -3.10
C THR A 18 -5.59 -18.59 -2.00
N PHE A 19 -5.29 -17.78 -1.01
CA PHE A 19 -4.35 -18.11 0.07
C PHE A 19 -5.02 -18.61 1.36
N LYS A 20 -6.33 -18.81 1.40
CA LYS A 20 -7.07 -19.16 2.62
C LYS A 20 -6.61 -20.44 3.31
N ASP A 21 -6.14 -21.42 2.54
CA ASP A 21 -5.73 -22.75 3.03
C ASP A 21 -4.19 -22.90 3.09
N HIS A 22 -3.44 -21.84 2.72
CA HIS A 22 -1.99 -21.88 2.78
C HIS A 22 -1.49 -21.86 4.23
N ARG A 23 -0.40 -22.55 4.46
CA ARG A 23 0.25 -22.68 5.77
C ARG A 23 1.73 -22.41 5.65
N GLY A 24 2.34 -22.00 6.71
CA GLY A 24 3.78 -21.79 6.78
C GLY A 24 4.23 -21.47 8.19
N THR A 25 5.51 -21.16 8.32
CA THR A 25 6.12 -20.85 9.61
C THR A 25 6.67 -19.43 9.55
N ASN A 26 6.43 -18.63 10.60
CA ASN A 26 7.02 -17.31 10.71
C ASN A 26 8.47 -17.40 11.23
N PHE A 27 9.15 -16.26 11.31
CA PHE A 27 10.55 -16.18 11.74
C PHE A 27 10.77 -16.58 13.22
N LYS A 28 9.70 -16.65 14.03
CA LYS A 28 9.74 -17.14 15.42
C LYS A 28 9.44 -18.64 15.53
N GLY A 29 9.34 -19.35 14.40
CA GLY A 29 8.98 -20.78 14.39
C GLY A 29 7.49 -21.06 14.65
N GLN A 30 6.63 -20.04 14.67
CA GLN A 30 5.20 -20.22 14.88
C GLN A 30 4.51 -20.52 13.54
N GLU A 31 3.64 -21.50 13.56
CA GLU A 31 2.81 -21.83 12.39
C GLU A 31 1.72 -20.78 12.18
N TRP A 32 1.56 -20.36 10.94
CA TRP A 32 0.46 -19.50 10.51
C TRP A 32 -0.42 -20.23 9.50
N HIS A 33 -1.68 -19.80 9.42
CA HIS A 33 -2.66 -20.39 8.53
C HIS A 33 -3.47 -19.31 7.82
N GLY A 34 -3.54 -19.41 6.49
CA GLY A 34 -4.43 -18.62 5.67
C GLY A 34 -4.13 -17.14 5.58
N SER A 35 -5.17 -16.44 5.20
CA SER A 35 -5.18 -15.02 4.88
C SER A 35 -6.36 -14.30 5.53
N ALA A 36 -6.26 -12.98 5.62
CA ALA A 36 -7.36 -12.13 6.09
C ALA A 36 -7.43 -10.84 5.28
N VAL A 37 -8.61 -10.19 5.27
CA VAL A 37 -8.86 -8.96 4.52
C VAL A 37 -9.35 -7.86 5.44
N ILE A 38 -8.77 -6.66 5.29
CA ILE A 38 -9.22 -5.42 5.93
C ILE A 38 -9.56 -4.40 4.84
N THR A 39 -10.84 -4.08 4.71
CA THR A 39 -11.35 -3.03 3.83
C THR A 39 -12.28 -2.10 4.62
N GLY A 40 -12.75 -1.03 3.99
CA GLY A 40 -13.75 -0.14 4.59
C GLY A 40 -15.05 -0.83 5.01
N LYS A 41 -15.37 -1.99 4.40
CA LYS A 41 -16.56 -2.79 4.71
C LYS A 41 -16.41 -3.66 5.96
N VAL A 42 -15.20 -3.82 6.50
CA VAL A 42 -14.95 -4.65 7.69
C VAL A 42 -15.28 -3.86 8.95
N SER A 43 -16.16 -4.40 9.80
CA SER A 43 -16.54 -3.76 11.05
C SER A 43 -15.34 -3.57 11.99
N LYS A 44 -15.37 -2.54 12.82
CA LYS A 44 -14.28 -2.19 13.74
C LYS A 44 -13.89 -3.39 14.64
N LYS A 45 -14.88 -4.10 15.21
CA LYS A 45 -14.64 -5.28 16.05
C LYS A 45 -13.92 -6.42 15.29
N LYS A 46 -14.37 -6.72 14.06
CA LYS A 46 -13.75 -7.76 13.24
C LYS A 46 -12.34 -7.38 12.82
N ARG A 47 -12.11 -6.09 12.53
CA ARG A 47 -10.79 -5.56 12.18
C ARG A 47 -9.78 -5.76 13.30
N TYR A 48 -10.10 -5.40 14.54
CA TYR A 48 -9.20 -5.62 15.68
C TYR A 48 -8.85 -7.10 15.84
N LYS A 49 -9.83 -8.00 15.73
CA LYS A 49 -9.57 -9.43 15.80
C LYS A 49 -8.59 -9.90 14.71
N ILE A 50 -8.77 -9.43 13.47
CA ILE A 50 -7.87 -9.76 12.35
C ILE A 50 -6.44 -9.27 12.65
N ILE A 51 -6.30 -8.06 13.18
CA ILE A 51 -5.00 -7.48 13.53
C ILE A 51 -4.35 -8.30 14.65
N ASP A 52 -5.09 -8.61 15.71
CA ASP A 52 -4.59 -9.41 16.83
C ASP A 52 -4.12 -10.80 16.38
N ASP A 53 -4.89 -11.49 15.52
CA ASP A 53 -4.53 -12.79 14.95
C ASP A 53 -3.29 -12.69 14.05
N PHE A 54 -3.14 -11.63 13.27
CA PHE A 54 -1.95 -11.39 12.45
C PHE A 54 -0.73 -11.06 13.33
N MET A 55 -0.88 -10.19 14.32
CA MET A 55 0.19 -9.84 15.26
C MET A 55 0.61 -11.03 16.15
N ALA A 56 -0.32 -11.90 16.47
CA ALA A 56 -0.02 -13.17 17.18
C ALA A 56 0.64 -14.23 16.29
N GLY A 57 0.86 -13.94 15.01
CA GLY A 57 1.50 -14.87 14.08
C GLY A 57 0.60 -15.98 13.55
N LYS A 58 -0.72 -15.91 13.79
CA LYS A 58 -1.68 -16.94 13.36
C LYS A 58 -2.05 -16.85 11.88
N THR A 59 -1.98 -15.66 11.28
CA THR A 59 -2.32 -15.38 9.88
C THR A 59 -1.06 -15.05 9.10
N GLY A 60 -0.86 -15.65 7.92
CA GLY A 60 0.34 -15.46 7.10
C GLY A 60 0.26 -14.28 6.15
N LEU A 61 -0.92 -14.05 5.57
CA LEU A 61 -1.17 -12.99 4.59
C LEU A 61 -2.27 -12.04 5.07
N LEU A 62 -1.98 -10.74 5.08
CA LEU A 62 -2.96 -9.70 5.39
C LEU A 62 -3.16 -8.79 4.18
N CYS A 63 -4.36 -8.83 3.60
CA CYS A 63 -4.76 -7.98 2.48
C CYS A 63 -5.46 -6.73 3.00
N ILE A 64 -4.94 -5.54 2.67
CA ILE A 64 -5.42 -4.27 3.22
C ILE A 64 -5.76 -3.30 2.09
N GLY A 65 -6.96 -2.71 2.13
CA GLY A 65 -7.29 -1.59 1.27
C GLY A 65 -6.45 -0.35 1.63
N THR A 66 -5.81 0.32 0.65
CA THR A 66 -4.95 1.48 0.90
C THR A 66 -5.66 2.59 1.68
N VAL A 67 -6.93 2.86 1.38
CA VAL A 67 -7.77 3.81 2.12
C VAL A 67 -8.04 3.32 3.55
N ALA A 68 -8.20 2.01 3.74
CA ALA A 68 -8.39 1.42 5.07
C ALA A 68 -7.08 1.35 5.88
N GLY A 69 -5.93 1.36 5.22
CA GLY A 69 -4.61 1.47 5.83
C GLY A 69 -4.40 2.77 6.62
N GLY A 70 -5.18 3.84 6.33
CA GLY A 70 -5.18 5.10 7.09
C GLY A 70 -5.65 5.00 8.55
N LEU A 71 -6.06 3.85 9.04
CA LEU A 71 -6.78 3.63 10.29
C LEU A 71 -5.91 3.40 11.54
N GLY A 72 -4.69 3.91 11.59
CA GLY A 72 -3.88 3.83 12.83
C GLY A 72 -3.53 2.41 13.27
N ILE A 73 -3.30 1.49 12.33
CA ILE A 73 -2.95 0.09 12.58
C ILE A 73 -1.42 -0.04 12.56
N ASP A 74 -0.82 -0.61 13.59
CA ASP A 74 0.61 -0.90 13.63
C ASP A 74 0.85 -2.40 13.41
N LEU A 75 1.70 -2.75 12.45
CA LEU A 75 1.93 -4.12 11.99
C LEU A 75 3.43 -4.46 11.90
N PRO A 76 4.23 -4.23 12.96
CA PRO A 76 5.68 -4.43 12.93
C PRO A 76 6.10 -5.90 12.79
N ILE A 77 5.18 -6.85 12.90
CA ILE A 77 5.47 -8.27 12.66
C ILE A 77 5.70 -8.59 11.17
N ALA A 78 5.15 -7.77 10.26
CA ALA A 78 5.35 -7.95 8.84
C ALA A 78 6.73 -7.43 8.40
N ARG A 79 7.35 -8.13 7.47
CA ARG A 79 8.62 -7.74 6.84
C ARG A 79 8.44 -7.36 5.37
N PHE A 80 7.50 -7.99 4.71
CA PHE A 80 7.24 -7.79 3.29
C PHE A 80 5.90 -7.10 3.10
N ALA A 81 5.90 -6.05 2.29
CA ALA A 81 4.67 -5.42 1.81
C ALA A 81 4.67 -5.36 0.29
N TYR A 82 3.61 -5.84 -0.30
CA TYR A 82 3.38 -5.83 -1.74
C TYR A 82 2.30 -4.79 -2.05
N PHE A 83 2.52 -3.99 -3.07
CA PHE A 83 1.55 -3.04 -3.60
C PHE A 83 1.09 -3.57 -4.95
N LEU A 84 -0.18 -4.02 -5.04
CA LEU A 84 -0.76 -4.54 -6.28
C LEU A 84 -1.07 -3.43 -7.28
N ASP A 85 -1.30 -2.25 -6.76
CA ASP A 85 -1.44 -1.00 -7.50
C ASP A 85 -0.61 0.08 -6.82
N LEU A 86 -0.22 1.10 -7.57
CA LEU A 86 0.54 2.20 -7.02
C LEU A 86 -0.36 3.09 -6.15
N PRO A 87 0.05 3.43 -4.93
CA PRO A 87 -0.56 4.53 -4.20
C PRO A 87 -0.49 5.81 -5.04
N TRP A 88 -1.60 6.55 -5.08
CA TRP A 88 -1.75 7.74 -5.92
C TRP A 88 -0.87 8.93 -5.50
N SER A 89 -0.29 8.87 -4.31
CA SER A 89 0.61 9.90 -3.81
C SER A 89 1.76 9.30 -2.99
N PRO A 90 2.90 9.98 -2.89
CA PRO A 90 3.97 9.61 -1.97
C PRO A 90 3.49 9.49 -0.53
N ALA A 91 2.61 10.38 -0.07
CA ALA A 91 2.06 10.37 1.28
C ALA A 91 1.22 9.10 1.57
N ASP A 92 0.43 8.61 0.60
CA ASP A 92 -0.31 7.35 0.74
C ASP A 92 0.66 6.16 0.86
N PHE A 93 1.77 6.18 0.10
CA PHE A 93 2.81 5.17 0.20
C PHE A 93 3.51 5.19 1.56
N GLU A 94 3.93 6.36 2.01
CA GLU A 94 4.55 6.55 3.34
C GLU A 94 3.60 6.12 4.46
N GLN A 95 2.32 6.44 4.35
CA GLN A 95 1.30 6.02 5.30
C GLN A 95 1.20 4.49 5.38
N CYS A 96 1.20 3.79 4.24
CA CYS A 96 1.16 2.33 4.21
C CYS A 96 2.45 1.71 4.77
N THR A 97 3.62 2.20 4.35
CA THR A 97 4.93 1.71 4.81
C THR A 97 5.16 2.00 6.28
N GLY A 98 4.72 3.17 6.76
CA GLY A 98 4.77 3.58 8.15
C GLY A 98 3.92 2.72 9.10
N ARG A 99 3.06 1.83 8.60
CA ARG A 99 2.37 0.81 9.42
C ARG A 99 3.28 -0.35 9.81
N ILE A 100 4.30 -0.59 9.02
CA ILE A 100 5.27 -1.67 9.18
C ILE A 100 6.54 -1.16 9.84
N LEU A 101 7.02 0.02 9.41
CA LEU A 101 8.17 0.72 10.00
C LEU A 101 7.73 1.42 11.30
N ARG A 102 7.62 0.64 12.37
CA ARG A 102 7.16 1.11 13.69
C ARG A 102 8.04 0.57 14.80
N LEU A 103 7.90 1.14 15.99
CA LEU A 103 8.51 0.61 17.21
C LEU A 103 8.16 -0.88 17.37
N GLY A 104 9.18 -1.73 17.55
CA GLY A 104 9.05 -3.18 17.57
C GLY A 104 9.33 -3.88 16.27
N GLN A 105 9.67 -3.15 15.18
CA GLN A 105 10.23 -3.75 13.98
C GLN A 105 11.74 -3.96 14.18
N GLU A 106 12.15 -5.21 14.20
CA GLU A 106 13.55 -5.62 14.47
C GLU A 106 14.27 -6.08 13.18
N ARG A 107 13.59 -6.03 12.03
CA ARG A 107 14.11 -6.59 10.77
C ARG A 107 13.99 -5.58 9.65
N ASP A 108 14.87 -5.72 8.65
CA ASP A 108 14.77 -4.96 7.40
C ASP A 108 13.45 -5.26 6.70
N CYS A 109 12.73 -4.21 6.32
CA CYS A 109 11.48 -4.30 5.60
C CYS A 109 11.71 -4.15 4.10
N GLN A 110 10.96 -4.90 3.32
CA GLN A 110 10.96 -4.82 1.86
C GLN A 110 9.58 -4.40 1.36
N PHE A 111 9.56 -3.35 0.55
CA PHE A 111 8.36 -2.79 -0.07
C PHE A 111 8.44 -3.03 -1.57
N ILE A 112 7.56 -3.87 -2.09
CA ILE A 112 7.58 -4.35 -3.46
C ILE A 112 6.38 -3.77 -4.20
N LYS A 113 6.62 -2.94 -5.20
CA LYS A 113 5.60 -2.40 -6.09
C LYS A 113 5.49 -3.31 -7.31
N LEU A 114 4.29 -3.80 -7.61
CA LEU A 114 4.01 -4.58 -8.80
C LEU A 114 3.56 -3.64 -9.91
N LEU A 115 4.36 -3.53 -10.96
CA LEU A 115 4.09 -2.68 -12.10
C LEU A 115 3.88 -3.53 -13.34
N ALA A 116 2.78 -3.34 -14.04
CA ALA A 116 2.56 -3.96 -15.32
C ALA A 116 3.38 -3.23 -16.40
N ALA A 117 4.27 -3.97 -17.06
CA ALA A 117 5.12 -3.40 -18.11
C ALA A 117 4.30 -2.94 -19.32
N GLY A 118 4.64 -1.77 -19.89
CA GLY A 118 3.95 -1.18 -21.04
C GLY A 118 2.55 -0.66 -20.72
N THR A 119 2.23 -0.43 -19.44
CA THR A 119 0.93 0.07 -19.01
C THR A 119 1.03 1.45 -18.35
N ILE A 120 -0.12 1.97 -17.95
CA ILE A 120 -0.26 3.21 -17.20
C ILE A 120 0.52 3.20 -15.86
N ASP A 121 0.76 2.03 -15.27
CA ASP A 121 1.46 1.91 -13.99
C ASP A 121 2.88 2.46 -14.06
N GLN A 122 3.63 2.13 -15.13
CA GLN A 122 4.99 2.66 -15.32
C GLN A 122 4.97 4.18 -15.44
N ARG A 123 4.03 4.73 -16.20
CA ARG A 123 3.90 6.16 -16.39
C ARG A 123 3.51 6.89 -15.10
N MET A 124 2.64 6.28 -14.31
CA MET A 124 2.27 6.80 -12.99
C MET A 124 3.46 6.84 -12.04
N GLU A 125 4.26 5.77 -11.99
CA GLU A 125 5.45 5.72 -11.14
C GLU A 125 6.43 6.84 -11.51
N GLU A 126 6.72 7.06 -12.80
CA GLU A 126 7.58 8.15 -13.27
C GLU A 126 7.07 9.52 -12.82
N ILE A 127 5.77 9.77 -12.97
CA ILE A 127 5.14 11.05 -12.58
C ILE A 127 5.19 11.25 -11.06
N ILE A 128 4.92 10.21 -10.28
CA ILE A 128 4.95 10.27 -8.82
C ILE A 128 6.38 10.54 -8.34
N GLN A 129 7.37 9.87 -8.90
CA GLN A 129 8.79 10.07 -8.55
C GLN A 129 9.26 11.48 -8.92
N THR A 130 8.94 11.96 -10.13
CA THR A 130 9.28 13.32 -10.55
C THR A 130 8.66 14.37 -9.62
N LYS A 131 7.41 14.21 -9.24
CA LYS A 131 6.75 15.13 -8.30
C LYS A 131 7.34 15.08 -6.90
N ALA A 132 7.70 13.90 -6.41
CA ALA A 132 8.35 13.76 -5.11
C ALA A 132 9.71 14.48 -5.09
N THR A 133 10.49 14.38 -6.17
CA THR A 133 11.77 15.07 -6.31
C THR A 133 11.60 16.59 -6.33
N ILE A 134 10.69 17.11 -7.18
CA ILE A 134 10.39 18.54 -7.26
C ILE A 134 9.91 19.08 -5.91
N PHE A 135 9.10 18.31 -5.18
CA PHE A 135 8.59 18.72 -3.89
C PHE A 135 9.70 18.75 -2.82
N GLN A 136 10.60 17.77 -2.82
CA GLN A 136 11.77 17.76 -1.93
C GLN A 136 12.72 18.93 -2.21
N GLU A 137 12.98 19.24 -3.48
CA GLU A 137 13.83 20.36 -3.88
C GLU A 137 13.20 21.73 -3.53
N ALA A 138 11.88 21.88 -3.69
CA ALA A 138 11.18 23.14 -3.45
C ALA A 138 11.00 23.49 -1.96
N ILE A 139 10.94 22.50 -1.09
CA ILE A 139 10.57 22.70 0.33
C ILE A 139 11.77 22.47 1.27
N GLY A 140 12.79 21.74 0.86
CA GLY A 140 14.02 21.54 1.64
C GLY A 140 13.82 20.86 3.01
N ASP A 141 12.59 20.44 3.34
CA ASP A 141 12.26 19.86 4.63
C ASP A 141 11.17 18.78 4.52
N MET A 142 11.51 17.57 4.94
CA MET A 142 10.61 16.40 4.97
C MET A 142 9.35 16.61 5.83
N GLY A 143 9.37 17.54 6.78
CA GLY A 143 8.23 17.86 7.66
C GLY A 143 7.04 18.55 6.98
N ALA A 144 7.19 19.03 5.74
CA ALA A 144 6.11 19.69 5.01
C ALA A 144 5.14 18.71 4.32
N LEU A 145 5.58 17.48 4.01
CA LEU A 145 4.75 16.43 3.43
C LEU A 145 3.64 15.94 4.37
N GLU A 146 3.85 16.01 5.68
CA GLU A 146 2.84 15.64 6.68
C GLU A 146 1.64 16.61 6.73
N ARG A 147 1.75 17.78 6.12
CA ARG A 147 0.73 18.85 6.21
C ARG A 147 -0.18 18.97 5.01
N VAL A 148 -0.03 18.08 4.01
CA VAL A 148 -0.93 18.11 2.84
C VAL A 148 -2.33 17.70 3.27
N THR A 149 -3.27 18.62 3.13
CA THR A 149 -4.68 18.36 3.46
C THR A 149 -5.29 17.32 2.51
N ALA A 150 -6.34 16.62 2.95
CA ALA A 150 -7.06 15.64 2.10
C ALA A 150 -7.54 16.28 0.79
N LYS A 151 -7.87 17.56 0.79
CA LYS A 151 -8.30 18.33 -0.39
C LYS A 151 -7.15 18.54 -1.38
N GLU A 152 -5.96 18.85 -0.90
CA GLU A 152 -4.75 19.01 -1.72
C GLU A 152 -4.30 17.67 -2.29
N ALA A 153 -4.40 16.59 -1.51
CA ALA A 153 -4.14 15.24 -1.99
C ALA A 153 -5.11 14.82 -3.11
N ASP A 154 -6.41 15.14 -3.00
CA ASP A 154 -7.39 14.86 -4.04
C ASP A 154 -7.16 15.71 -5.31
N GLN A 155 -6.80 16.97 -5.15
CA GLN A 155 -6.43 17.83 -6.27
C GLN A 155 -5.16 17.34 -6.98
N MET A 156 -4.17 16.86 -6.23
CA MET A 156 -2.96 16.25 -6.75
C MET A 156 -3.27 14.96 -7.52
N ARG A 157 -4.15 14.09 -7.01
CA ARG A 157 -4.64 12.88 -7.69
C ARG A 157 -5.26 13.24 -9.05
N ARG A 158 -6.21 14.20 -9.08
CA ARG A 158 -6.86 14.64 -10.33
C ARG A 158 -5.84 15.18 -11.34
N SER A 159 -4.86 15.96 -10.89
CA SER A 159 -3.79 16.48 -11.74
C SER A 159 -2.93 15.36 -12.33
N ILE A 160 -2.57 14.34 -11.54
CA ILE A 160 -1.82 13.17 -12.01
C ILE A 160 -2.62 12.40 -13.06
N VAL A 161 -3.88 12.08 -12.76
CA VAL A 161 -4.76 11.37 -13.70
C VAL A 161 -4.88 12.13 -15.02
N THR A 162 -5.10 13.44 -14.95
CA THR A 162 -5.22 14.28 -16.17
C THR A 162 -3.93 14.26 -16.97
N GLN A 163 -2.76 14.38 -16.35
CA GLN A 163 -1.47 14.34 -17.04
C GLN A 163 -1.19 12.97 -17.66
N VAL A 164 -1.53 11.88 -16.97
CA VAL A 164 -1.39 10.52 -17.49
C VAL A 164 -2.28 10.32 -18.72
N ILE A 165 -3.55 10.72 -18.64
CA ILE A 165 -4.49 10.62 -19.78
C ILE A 165 -3.99 11.45 -20.95
N GLN A 166 -3.54 12.69 -20.71
CA GLN A 166 -3.02 13.56 -21.78
C GLN A 166 -1.76 13.01 -22.44
N SER A 167 -0.84 12.40 -21.66
CA SER A 167 0.34 11.75 -22.23
C SER A 167 -0.04 10.56 -23.10
N TYR A 168 -0.99 9.74 -22.62
CA TYR A 168 -1.45 8.58 -23.38
C TYR A 168 -2.12 8.95 -24.70
N ILE A 169 -2.97 10.00 -24.69
CA ILE A 169 -3.60 10.52 -25.93
C ILE A 169 -2.54 11.06 -26.89
N ARG A 170 -1.52 11.76 -26.39
CA ARG A 170 -0.44 12.31 -27.21
C ARG A 170 0.39 11.20 -27.86
N ASP A 171 0.76 10.18 -27.09
CA ASP A 171 1.57 9.06 -27.55
C ASP A 171 0.78 8.20 -28.57
N ALA A 172 -0.53 8.01 -28.37
CA ALA A 172 -1.42 7.33 -29.29
C ALA A 172 -1.68 8.11 -30.58
N ALA A 173 -1.57 9.46 -30.57
CA ALA A 173 -1.70 10.29 -31.72
C ALA A 173 -0.39 10.42 -32.55
N ALA A 174 0.74 10.01 -31.96
CA ALA A 174 2.06 10.03 -32.59
C ALA A 174 2.48 8.68 -33.20
N ALA A 175 1.69 7.62 -32.96
CA ALA A 175 1.88 6.26 -33.49
C ALA A 175 1.00 6.01 -34.71
#